data_004e819d0b2f1b6cbb83b4c7e0070536
#
_entry.id   004e819d0b2f1b6cbb83b4c7e0070536
#
_cell.length_a   1.000
_cell.length_b   1.000
_cell.length_c   1.000
_cell.angle_alpha   90.00
_cell.angle_beta   90.00
_cell.angle_gamma   90.00
#
_symmetry.space_group_name_H-M   'P 1'
#
loop_
_entity.id
_entity.type
_entity.pdbx_description
1 polymer ?
#
loop_
_entity_poly.entity_id
_entity_poly.type
_entity_poly.pdbx_seq_one_letter_code
_entity_poly.pdbx_strand_id
1 'polypeptide(L)'
;MLESIRSSFTEATRLVLEEIGFTATQINPVSGKAAETIDLIASIGLVGQLKGYFILRFGTPSATEFVKTLSGSLGMDDADHSDPHFRKAAISEIANQFGGKAIALLSEKGMDCMITPPTVITGNGVDASLPESDDMFEFAIVDSFGSFRCVVALKGSKPI
;
A
#
# COMPACT_ATOMS: atom_id res chain seq x y z
N MET A 1 12.43 9.83 14.42
CA MET A 1 12.02 8.42 14.24
C MET A 1 10.83 8.27 13.30
N LEU A 2 9.75 9.00 13.52
CA LEU A 2 8.56 8.93 12.65
C LEU A 2 8.87 9.30 11.20
N GLU A 3 9.70 10.31 10.98
CA GLU A 3 10.12 10.72 9.65
C GLU A 3 10.93 9.61 8.96
N SER A 4 11.77 8.91 9.70
CA SER A 4 12.54 7.78 9.17
C SER A 4 11.63 6.62 8.76
N ILE A 5 10.57 6.37 9.52
CA ILE A 5 9.58 5.35 9.19
C ILE A 5 8.82 5.77 7.95
N ARG A 6 8.36 7.02 7.90
CA ARG A 6 7.65 7.56 6.73
C ARG A 6 8.48 7.43 5.46
N SER A 7 9.74 7.84 5.50
CA SER A 7 10.61 7.77 4.33
C SER A 7 10.85 6.32 3.89
N SER A 8 10.91 5.38 4.82
CA SER A 8 11.07 3.96 4.47
C SER A 8 9.85 3.43 3.72
N PHE A 9 8.63 3.75 4.14
CA PHE A 9 7.44 3.31 3.45
C PHE A 9 7.25 4.00 2.10
N THR A 10 7.49 5.30 2.01
CA THR A 10 7.38 6.02 0.73
C THR A 10 8.43 5.56 -0.26
N GLU A 11 9.65 5.36 0.17
CA GLU A 11 10.73 4.89 -0.69
C GLU A 11 10.50 3.45 -1.14
N ALA A 12 10.03 2.57 -0.24
CA ALA A 12 9.71 1.20 -0.58
C ALA A 12 8.65 1.14 -1.68
N THR A 13 7.60 1.93 -1.54
CA THR A 13 6.52 2.00 -2.53
C THR A 13 7.05 2.47 -3.87
N ARG A 14 7.89 3.51 -3.89
CA ARG A 14 8.51 4.04 -5.09
C ARG A 14 9.37 2.99 -5.79
N LEU A 15 10.24 2.31 -5.05
CA LEU A 15 11.16 1.31 -5.60
C LEU A 15 10.42 0.13 -6.23
N VAL A 16 9.39 -0.38 -5.56
CA VAL A 16 8.60 -1.49 -6.09
C VAL A 16 7.85 -1.05 -7.35
N LEU A 17 7.28 0.14 -7.37
CA LEU A 17 6.58 0.65 -8.56
C LEU A 17 7.52 0.84 -9.73
N GLU A 18 8.75 1.31 -9.50
CA GLU A 18 9.77 1.41 -10.55
C GLU A 18 10.11 0.04 -11.14
N GLU A 19 10.25 -0.98 -10.30
CA GLU A 19 10.52 -2.35 -10.74
C GLU A 19 9.41 -2.90 -11.63
N ILE A 20 8.17 -2.48 -11.40
CA ILE A 20 7.00 -2.91 -12.18
C ILE A 20 6.90 -2.15 -13.51
N GLY A 21 7.53 -0.96 -13.61
CA GLY A 21 7.51 -0.16 -14.82
C GLY A 21 6.81 1.18 -14.70
N PHE A 22 6.40 1.59 -13.50
CA PHE A 22 5.84 2.92 -13.28
C PHE A 22 6.98 3.92 -13.07
N THR A 23 7.22 4.76 -14.08
CA THR A 23 8.38 5.67 -14.09
C THR A 23 8.05 7.12 -13.74
N ALA A 24 6.77 7.47 -13.66
CA ALA A 24 6.31 8.83 -13.42
C ALA A 24 5.56 8.95 -12.08
N THR A 25 5.86 8.07 -11.13
CA THR A 25 5.18 8.04 -9.85
C THR A 25 5.45 9.29 -9.03
N GLN A 26 4.37 9.91 -8.55
CA GLN A 26 4.42 10.99 -7.58
C GLN A 26 3.87 10.50 -6.25
N ILE A 27 4.53 10.85 -5.17
CA ILE A 27 4.11 10.49 -3.81
C ILE A 27 3.90 11.77 -3.05
N ASN A 28 2.66 12.01 -2.62
CA ASN A 28 2.27 13.26 -1.96
C ASN A 28 1.68 12.99 -0.59
N PRO A 29 2.07 13.74 0.45
CA PRO A 29 1.37 13.66 1.72
C PRO A 29 -0.08 14.12 1.51
N VAL A 30 -1.03 13.44 2.15
CA VAL A 30 -2.44 13.79 2.03
C VAL A 30 -3.11 13.79 3.39
N SER A 31 -4.19 14.54 3.47
CA SER A 31 -5.11 14.55 4.59
C SER A 31 -6.52 14.73 4.03
N GLY A 32 -7.52 14.31 4.78
CA GLY A 32 -8.91 14.44 4.36
C GLY A 32 -9.39 13.24 3.52
N LYS A 33 -10.56 13.42 2.91
CA LYS A 33 -11.22 12.33 2.19
C LYS A 33 -10.57 12.06 0.84
N ALA A 34 -10.59 10.79 0.43
CA ALA A 34 -10.17 10.39 -0.90
C ALA A 34 -11.10 11.01 -1.95
N ALA A 35 -10.54 11.35 -3.13
CA ALA A 35 -11.32 11.88 -4.24
C ALA A 35 -12.25 10.82 -4.85
N GLU A 36 -11.84 9.55 -4.81
CA GLU A 36 -12.64 8.42 -5.28
C GLU A 36 -13.29 7.70 -4.10
N THR A 37 -14.44 7.06 -4.36
CA THR A 37 -15.03 6.12 -3.41
C THR A 37 -14.09 4.92 -3.27
N ILE A 38 -13.77 4.55 -2.04
CA ILE A 38 -12.88 3.41 -1.78
C ILE A 38 -13.69 2.12 -1.86
N ASP A 39 -13.30 1.25 -2.77
CA ASP A 39 -13.95 -0.04 -3.04
C ASP A 39 -13.08 -1.24 -2.72
N LEU A 40 -11.79 -1.02 -2.46
CA LEU A 40 -10.85 -2.08 -2.16
C LEU A 40 -9.84 -1.59 -1.12
N ILE A 41 -9.65 -2.39 -0.08
CA ILE A 41 -8.67 -2.11 0.97
C ILE A 41 -7.80 -3.35 1.15
N ALA A 42 -6.47 -3.17 1.07
CA ALA A 42 -5.51 -4.21 1.38
C ALA A 42 -4.76 -3.81 2.66
N SER A 43 -4.77 -4.68 3.66
CA SER A 43 -4.18 -4.39 4.96
C SER A 43 -3.13 -5.43 5.32
N ILE A 44 -1.98 -4.96 5.78
CA ILE A 44 -0.88 -5.79 6.27
C ILE A 44 -0.60 -5.39 7.72
N GLY A 45 -0.49 -6.37 8.61
CA GLY A 45 -0.07 -6.12 9.98
C GLY A 45 1.45 -5.96 10.08
N LEU A 46 1.87 -5.06 10.95
CA LEU A 46 3.28 -4.85 11.31
C LEU A 46 3.49 -5.38 12.72
N VAL A 47 4.52 -6.21 12.92
CA VAL A 47 4.80 -6.88 14.19
C VAL A 47 6.29 -6.77 14.50
N GLY A 48 6.63 -6.56 15.74
CA GLY A 48 8.02 -6.44 16.19
C GLY A 48 8.28 -5.10 16.85
N GLN A 49 9.40 -4.46 16.50
CA GLN A 49 9.73 -3.15 17.03
C GLN A 49 8.75 -2.07 16.60
N LEU A 50 8.12 -2.24 15.45
CA LEU A 50 6.97 -1.45 15.04
C LEU A 50 5.74 -2.34 15.06
N LYS A 51 4.64 -1.82 15.59
CA LYS A 51 3.35 -2.50 15.63
C LYS A 51 2.29 -1.61 15.01
N GLY A 52 1.44 -2.20 14.19
CA GLY A 52 0.37 -1.47 13.55
C GLY A 52 -0.01 -2.07 12.22
N TYR A 53 -0.37 -1.21 11.27
CA TYR A 53 -0.87 -1.64 9.96
C TYR A 53 -0.34 -0.75 8.85
N PHE A 54 -0.10 -1.39 7.71
CA PHE A 54 0.12 -0.70 6.44
C PHE A 54 -1.07 -1.02 5.53
N ILE A 55 -1.77 0.01 5.06
CA ILE A 55 -3.06 -0.15 4.39
C ILE A 55 -3.03 0.56 3.05
N LEU A 56 -3.45 -0.17 1.99
CA LEU A 56 -3.68 0.39 0.65
C LEU A 56 -5.17 0.60 0.46
N ARG A 57 -5.56 1.75 -0.09
CA ARG A 57 -6.97 2.12 -0.30
C ARG A 57 -7.16 2.53 -1.76
N PHE A 58 -7.97 1.76 -2.50
CA PHE A 58 -8.21 1.95 -3.94
C PHE A 58 -9.68 2.20 -4.24
N GLY A 59 -9.94 3.10 -5.19
CA GLY A 59 -11.22 3.10 -5.92
C GLY A 59 -11.17 2.08 -7.05
N THR A 60 -12.33 1.66 -7.57
CA THR A 60 -12.40 0.67 -8.65
C THR A 60 -11.68 1.11 -9.93
N PRO A 61 -11.85 2.35 -10.42
CA PRO A 61 -11.16 2.76 -11.64
C PRO A 61 -9.64 2.65 -11.52
N SER A 62 -9.07 3.18 -10.45
CA SER A 62 -7.61 3.15 -10.23
C SER A 62 -7.10 1.72 -9.99
N ALA A 63 -7.86 0.91 -9.27
CA ALA A 63 -7.49 -0.50 -9.02
C ALA A 63 -7.43 -1.27 -10.34
N THR A 64 -8.41 -1.09 -11.21
CA THR A 64 -8.48 -1.76 -12.51
C THR A 64 -7.31 -1.38 -13.39
N GLU A 65 -7.04 -0.08 -13.53
CA GLU A 65 -5.93 0.39 -14.35
C GLU A 65 -4.57 -0.02 -13.78
N PHE A 66 -4.43 0.01 -12.47
CA PHE A 66 -3.21 -0.43 -11.79
C PHE A 66 -2.93 -1.91 -12.08
N VAL A 67 -3.93 -2.76 -11.91
CA VAL A 67 -3.78 -4.21 -12.12
C VAL A 67 -3.52 -4.53 -13.58
N LYS A 68 -4.14 -3.78 -14.51
CA LYS A 68 -3.90 -3.92 -15.93
C LYS A 68 -2.42 -3.67 -16.28
N THR A 69 -1.85 -2.59 -15.77
CA THR A 69 -0.43 -2.26 -16.00
C THR A 69 0.48 -3.28 -15.34
N LEU A 70 0.16 -3.69 -14.12
CA LEU A 70 0.91 -4.71 -13.39
C LEU A 70 0.92 -6.03 -14.15
N SER A 71 -0.22 -6.46 -14.68
CA SER A 71 -0.34 -7.70 -15.46
C SER A 71 0.49 -7.65 -16.72
N GLY A 72 0.49 -6.52 -17.43
CA GLY A 72 1.32 -6.33 -18.61
C GLY A 72 2.81 -6.46 -18.28
N SER A 73 3.24 -5.88 -17.17
CA SER A 73 4.62 -5.96 -16.69
C SER A 73 5.03 -7.41 -16.35
N LEU A 74 4.09 -8.22 -15.89
CA LEU A 74 4.35 -9.61 -15.52
C LEU A 74 4.14 -10.60 -16.68
N GLY A 75 3.83 -10.11 -17.88
CA GLY A 75 3.57 -10.95 -19.03
C GLY A 75 2.23 -11.66 -19.02
N MET A 76 1.26 -11.11 -18.27
CA MET A 76 -0.09 -11.66 -18.12
C MET A 76 -1.11 -10.84 -18.90
N ASP A 77 -0.79 -10.51 -20.17
CA ASP A 77 -1.61 -9.60 -20.97
C ASP A 77 -3.00 -10.15 -21.28
N ASP A 78 -3.16 -11.47 -21.30
CA ASP A 78 -4.43 -12.15 -21.55
C ASP A 78 -5.27 -12.37 -20.30
N ALA A 79 -4.79 -11.93 -19.14
CA ALA A 79 -5.56 -12.01 -17.90
C ALA A 79 -6.78 -11.11 -17.94
N ASP A 80 -7.85 -11.55 -17.31
CA ASP A 80 -9.07 -10.76 -17.19
C ASP A 80 -8.94 -9.77 -16.04
N HIS A 81 -8.56 -8.53 -16.38
CA HIS A 81 -8.33 -7.46 -15.40
C HIS A 81 -9.62 -6.98 -14.73
N SER A 82 -10.78 -7.31 -15.28
CA SER A 82 -12.07 -6.97 -14.71
C SER A 82 -12.56 -8.01 -13.69
N ASP A 83 -11.92 -9.17 -13.64
CA ASP A 83 -12.28 -10.22 -12.69
C ASP A 83 -11.91 -9.77 -11.26
N PRO A 84 -12.90 -9.66 -10.34
CA PRO A 84 -12.63 -9.24 -8.97
C PRO A 84 -11.65 -10.15 -8.23
N HIS A 85 -11.67 -11.44 -8.48
CA HIS A 85 -10.74 -12.38 -7.85
C HIS A 85 -9.32 -12.15 -8.30
N PHE A 86 -9.11 -11.94 -9.60
CA PHE A 86 -7.80 -11.64 -10.14
C PHE A 86 -7.27 -10.31 -9.59
N ARG A 87 -8.10 -9.28 -9.58
CA ARG A 87 -7.74 -7.96 -9.07
C ARG A 87 -7.35 -8.02 -7.60
N LYS A 88 -8.13 -8.73 -6.79
CA LYS A 88 -7.88 -8.93 -5.38
C LYS A 88 -6.54 -9.62 -5.15
N ALA A 89 -6.25 -10.68 -5.89
CA ALA A 89 -5.00 -11.44 -5.78
C ALA A 89 -3.79 -10.58 -6.19
N ALA A 90 -3.91 -9.80 -7.26
CA ALA A 90 -2.84 -8.93 -7.74
C ALA A 90 -2.50 -7.83 -6.74
N ILE A 91 -3.51 -7.19 -6.16
CA ILE A 91 -3.29 -6.13 -5.17
C ILE A 91 -2.76 -6.71 -3.85
N SER A 92 -3.20 -7.90 -3.47
CA SER A 92 -2.63 -8.60 -2.33
C SER A 92 -1.13 -8.82 -2.50
N GLU A 93 -0.71 -9.27 -3.67
CA GLU A 93 0.70 -9.51 -3.96
C GLU A 93 1.52 -8.21 -3.94
N ILE A 94 1.00 -7.14 -4.54
CA ILE A 94 1.73 -5.88 -4.55
C ILE A 94 1.82 -5.27 -3.13
N ALA A 95 0.78 -5.41 -2.33
CA ALA A 95 0.80 -4.96 -0.94
C ALA A 95 1.88 -5.70 -0.16
N ASN A 96 2.01 -7.01 -0.39
CA ASN A 96 3.06 -7.81 0.23
C ASN A 96 4.46 -7.36 -0.19
N GLN A 97 4.64 -7.01 -1.46
CA GLN A 97 5.92 -6.50 -1.96
C GLN A 97 6.26 -5.13 -1.36
N PHE A 98 5.29 -4.23 -1.27
CA PHE A 98 5.50 -2.94 -0.62
C PHE A 98 5.92 -3.11 0.84
N GLY A 99 5.19 -3.95 1.57
CA GLY A 99 5.48 -4.22 2.97
C GLY A 99 6.85 -4.86 3.17
N GLY A 100 7.17 -5.86 2.36
CA GLY A 100 8.46 -6.54 2.42
C GLY A 100 9.62 -5.60 2.16
N LYS A 101 9.49 -4.71 1.17
CA LYS A 101 10.53 -3.72 0.87
C LYS A 101 10.66 -2.70 2.01
N ALA A 102 9.53 -2.30 2.58
CA ALA A 102 9.54 -1.33 3.69
C ALA A 102 10.27 -1.89 4.91
N ILE A 103 9.99 -3.14 5.30
CA ILE A 103 10.67 -3.74 6.46
C ILE A 103 12.15 -3.95 6.19
N ALA A 104 12.56 -4.22 4.94
CA ALA A 104 13.97 -4.31 4.58
C ALA A 104 14.68 -2.98 4.78
N LEU A 105 14.06 -1.87 4.34
CA LEU A 105 14.63 -0.54 4.53
C LEU A 105 14.67 -0.14 6.01
N LEU A 106 13.65 -0.52 6.77
CA LEU A 106 13.62 -0.27 8.22
C LEU A 106 14.72 -1.06 8.94
N SER A 107 14.97 -2.29 8.53
CA SER A 107 16.03 -3.12 9.11
C SER A 107 17.40 -2.47 8.90
N GLU A 108 17.64 -1.87 7.74
CA GLU A 108 18.87 -1.13 7.48
C GLU A 108 19.08 0.05 8.44
N LYS A 109 17.98 0.55 9.00
CA LYS A 109 17.98 1.66 9.97
C LYS A 109 17.96 1.17 11.42
N GLY A 110 18.12 -0.13 11.63
CA GLY A 110 18.13 -0.72 12.96
C GLY A 110 16.77 -1.02 13.56
N MET A 111 15.72 -0.97 12.74
CA MET A 111 14.35 -1.30 13.19
C MET A 111 13.91 -2.61 12.57
N ASP A 112 13.85 -3.66 13.38
CA ASP A 112 13.43 -4.98 12.91
C ASP A 112 11.96 -5.22 13.17
N CYS A 113 11.23 -5.52 12.10
CA CYS A 113 9.83 -5.89 12.20
C CYS A 113 9.49 -6.90 11.11
N MET A 114 8.34 -7.53 11.25
CA MET A 114 7.81 -8.51 10.31
C MET A 114 6.43 -8.04 9.84
N ILE A 115 6.00 -8.57 8.70
CA ILE A 115 4.65 -8.31 8.19
C ILE A 115 3.83 -9.59 8.28
N THR A 116 2.51 -9.42 8.46
CA THR A 116 1.56 -10.52 8.32
C THR A 116 1.12 -10.63 6.86
N PRO A 117 0.53 -11.76 6.45
CA PRO A 117 -0.04 -11.85 5.11
C PRO A 117 -1.12 -10.80 4.90
N PRO A 118 -1.27 -10.27 3.67
CA PRO A 118 -2.28 -9.25 3.39
C PRO A 118 -3.70 -9.78 3.52
N THR A 119 -4.60 -8.93 4.03
CA THR A 119 -6.04 -9.16 4.01
C THR A 119 -6.65 -8.14 3.05
N VAL A 120 -7.45 -8.61 2.10
CA VAL A 120 -8.08 -7.73 1.10
C VAL A 120 -9.59 -7.76 1.27
N ILE A 121 -10.18 -6.58 1.40
CA ILE A 121 -11.62 -6.39 1.52
C ILE A 121 -12.10 -5.62 0.31
N THR A 122 -13.14 -6.13 -0.35
CA THR A 122 -13.74 -5.47 -1.52
C THR A 122 -15.23 -5.26 -1.30
N GLY A 123 -15.78 -4.23 -1.93
CA GLY A 123 -17.20 -3.92 -1.89
C GLY A 123 -17.47 -2.53 -2.45
N ASN A 124 -18.74 -2.17 -2.57
CA ASN A 124 -19.11 -0.84 -3.02
C ASN A 124 -19.04 0.12 -1.83
N GLY A 125 -18.09 1.06 -1.89
CA GLY A 125 -17.93 2.06 -0.83
C GLY A 125 -17.50 1.44 0.49
N VAL A 126 -16.48 0.58 0.47
CA VAL A 126 -15.90 0.01 1.69
C VAL A 126 -15.05 1.08 2.35
N ASP A 127 -15.68 1.95 3.11
CA ASP A 127 -14.97 2.94 3.90
C ASP A 127 -14.81 2.38 5.31
N ALA A 128 -13.86 1.47 5.45
CA ALA A 128 -13.54 0.93 6.76
C ALA A 128 -12.90 2.01 7.60
N SER A 129 -13.35 2.14 8.84
CA SER A 129 -12.70 3.03 9.79
C SER A 129 -11.25 2.57 9.96
N LEU A 130 -10.34 3.53 10.00
CA LEU A 130 -8.93 3.25 10.21
C LEU A 130 -8.72 2.69 11.61
N PRO A 131 -7.70 1.81 11.79
CA PRO A 131 -7.40 1.28 13.11
C PRO A 131 -7.04 2.39 14.09
N GLU A 132 -7.38 2.18 15.35
CA GLU A 132 -6.92 3.06 16.41
C GLU A 132 -5.39 3.04 16.46
N SER A 133 -4.77 4.21 16.48
CA SER A 133 -3.32 4.34 16.41
C SER A 133 -2.82 5.52 17.21
N ASP A 134 -1.56 5.45 17.65
CA ASP A 134 -0.88 6.55 18.33
C ASP A 134 -0.29 7.53 17.33
N ASP A 135 0.26 7.01 16.23
CA ASP A 135 0.82 7.78 15.13
C ASP A 135 0.28 7.25 13.82
N MET A 136 -0.04 8.16 12.91
CA MET A 136 -0.55 7.79 11.59
C MET A 136 -0.08 8.79 10.56
N PHE A 137 0.30 8.29 9.39
CA PHE A 137 0.55 9.15 8.24
C PHE A 137 -0.05 8.51 6.99
N GLU A 138 -0.44 9.37 6.05
CA GLU A 138 -1.07 8.95 4.82
C GLU A 138 -0.38 9.64 3.64
N PHE A 139 -0.23 8.92 2.54
CA PHE A 139 0.32 9.49 1.31
C PHE A 139 -0.43 8.94 0.11
N ALA A 140 -0.53 9.76 -0.93
CA ALA A 140 -1.16 9.37 -2.19
C ALA A 140 -0.08 8.99 -3.19
N ILE A 141 -0.34 7.91 -3.90
CA ILE A 141 0.49 7.46 -5.03
C ILE A 141 -0.25 7.83 -6.30
N VAL A 142 0.39 8.61 -7.17
CA VAL A 142 -0.21 9.09 -8.41
C VAL A 142 0.68 8.70 -9.58
N ASP A 143 0.09 8.08 -10.60
CA ASP A 143 0.76 7.73 -11.85
C ASP A 143 -0.32 7.55 -12.94
N SER A 144 0.05 6.96 -14.07
CA SER A 144 -0.84 6.77 -15.20
C SER A 144 -2.14 6.03 -14.89
N PHE A 145 -2.18 5.20 -13.85
CA PHE A 145 -3.37 4.46 -13.43
C PHE A 145 -4.39 5.34 -12.68
N GLY A 146 -4.03 6.56 -12.31
CA GLY A 146 -4.82 7.41 -11.42
C GLY A 146 -4.13 7.56 -10.09
N SER A 147 -4.82 7.25 -8.99
CA SER A 147 -4.23 7.36 -7.67
C SER A 147 -4.77 6.32 -6.70
N PHE A 148 -3.97 5.96 -5.72
CA PHE A 148 -4.43 5.23 -4.55
C PHE A 148 -3.73 5.79 -3.30
N ARG A 149 -4.25 5.48 -2.14
CA ARG A 149 -3.70 5.99 -0.88
C ARG A 149 -3.08 4.87 -0.06
N CYS A 150 -1.99 5.22 0.60
CA CYS A 150 -1.31 4.35 1.57
C CYS A 150 -1.42 4.99 2.94
N VAL A 151 -1.78 4.18 3.94
CA VAL A 151 -1.85 4.62 5.33
C VAL A 151 -0.93 3.73 6.16
N VAL A 152 -0.11 4.36 7.00
CA VAL A 152 0.67 3.64 8.02
C VAL A 152 0.13 4.09 9.37
N ALA A 153 -0.45 3.16 10.10
CA ALA A 153 -1.02 3.39 11.42
C ALA A 153 -0.20 2.62 12.45
N LEU A 154 0.45 3.31 13.35
CA LEU A 154 1.36 2.73 14.33
C LEU A 154 0.78 2.81 15.73
N LYS A 155 0.94 1.75 16.50
CA LYS A 155 0.44 1.64 17.85
C LYS A 155 1.58 1.22 18.78
N GLY A 156 1.73 1.95 19.90
CA GLY A 156 2.73 1.63 20.90
C GLY A 156 4.17 1.78 20.42
N SER A 157 4.41 2.68 19.46
CA SER A 157 5.72 2.88 18.82
C SER A 157 6.67 3.72 19.65
N LYS A 158 6.64 3.58 20.97
CA LYS A 158 7.63 4.28 21.80
C LYS A 158 8.96 3.56 21.65
N PRO A 159 10.02 4.27 21.24
CA PRO A 159 11.35 3.68 21.23
C PRO A 159 11.74 3.30 22.66
N ILE A 160 12.20 2.12 22.80
CA ILE A 160 12.75 1.63 24.06
C ILE A 160 14.17 2.15 24.19
#